data_9ae649a6b1ea8679d205c7434c61ba30
#
_entry.id   9ae649a6b1ea8679d205c7434c61ba30
#
_cell.length_a   1.000
_cell.length_b   1.000
_cell.length_c   1.000
_cell.angle_alpha   90.00
_cell.angle_beta   90.00
_cell.angle_gamma   90.00
#
_symmetry.space_group_name_H-M   'P 1'
#
loop_
_entity.id
_entity.type
_entity.pdbx_description
1 polymer ?
#
loop_
_entity_poly.entity_id
_entity_poly.type
_entity_poly.pdbx_seq_one_letter_code
_entity_poly.pdbx_strand_id
1 'polypeptide(L)'
;YNRMADLNIKLKKYIKKLFSKNVLICDLGVSSGQSTLELYYDLNKLKIKNIYGFDKHINLKIYRFKKLIFLYSLKNDLLMVEYNKHCLRYRYFFIFKKIENFLLYLLNFMNIKHEKSNVLMPNLNKINKCKFFEQNIFNINKKYFNLFDVVRVSNLLNYSYFSKAKLKIAISNINKISKEKCIILVNRTTGKKKNLASFFIKKNGKFELLEDINGGSEIKELML
;
A
#
# COMPACT_ATOMS: atom_id res chain seq x y z
N TYR A 1 -15.30 -1.43 -10.13
CA TYR A 1 -15.56 -2.30 -8.98
C TYR A 1 -15.05 -1.62 -7.70
N ASN A 2 -15.78 -0.58 -7.23
CA ASN A 2 -15.33 0.30 -6.15
C ASN A 2 -15.60 -0.34 -4.77
N ARG A 3 -14.66 -1.17 -4.29
CA ARG A 3 -14.78 -1.86 -2.98
C ARG A 3 -14.73 -0.92 -1.78
N MET A 4 -14.24 0.30 -1.96
CA MET A 4 -13.99 1.28 -0.89
C MET A 4 -14.83 2.55 -1.05
N ALA A 5 -15.90 2.50 -1.84
CA ALA A 5 -16.73 3.67 -2.11
C ALA A 5 -17.27 4.33 -0.84
N ASP A 6 -17.74 3.53 0.12
CA ASP A 6 -18.23 3.98 1.41
C ASP A 6 -17.16 4.75 2.21
N LEU A 7 -15.93 4.23 2.24
CA LEU A 7 -14.79 4.86 2.92
C LEU A 7 -14.33 6.13 2.19
N ASN A 8 -14.29 6.09 0.85
CA ASN A 8 -13.90 7.25 0.05
C ASN A 8 -14.92 8.41 0.17
N ILE A 9 -16.21 8.10 0.26
CA ILE A 9 -17.26 9.11 0.54
C ILE A 9 -17.05 9.77 1.91
N LYS A 10 -16.76 9.00 2.95
CA LYS A 10 -16.46 9.54 4.29
C LYS A 10 -15.16 10.34 4.30
N LEU A 11 -14.09 9.82 3.69
CA LEU A 11 -12.83 10.53 3.54
C LEU A 11 -13.03 11.88 2.85
N LYS A 12 -13.84 11.92 1.78
CA LYS A 12 -14.21 13.15 1.07
C LYS A 12 -14.89 14.18 1.98
N LYS A 13 -15.77 13.74 2.89
CA LYS A 13 -16.43 14.63 3.87
C LYS A 13 -15.40 15.24 4.84
N TYR A 14 -14.49 14.43 5.37
CA TYR A 14 -13.42 14.94 6.25
C TYR A 14 -12.48 15.91 5.53
N ILE A 15 -12.07 15.60 4.30
CA ILE A 15 -11.24 16.50 3.48
C ILE A 15 -11.92 17.83 3.29
N LYS A 16 -13.22 17.85 2.91
CA LYS A 16 -13.98 19.09 2.74
C LYS A 16 -14.08 19.93 4.01
N LYS A 17 -14.23 19.26 5.17
CA LYS A 17 -14.37 19.92 6.48
C LYS A 17 -13.06 20.56 6.95
N LEU A 18 -11.92 19.91 6.71
CA LEU A 18 -10.65 20.29 7.32
C LEU A 18 -9.70 21.04 6.39
N PHE A 19 -9.86 20.89 5.07
CA PHE A 19 -8.92 21.47 4.10
C PHE A 19 -9.63 22.28 3.04
N SER A 20 -9.13 23.47 2.77
CA SER A 20 -9.70 24.37 1.75
C SER A 20 -9.19 24.08 0.34
N LYS A 21 -7.91 23.65 0.19
CA LYS A 21 -7.29 23.44 -1.13
C LYS A 21 -5.95 22.70 -1.02
N ASN A 22 -5.45 22.23 -2.18
CA ASN A 22 -4.09 21.69 -2.36
C ASN A 22 -3.75 20.50 -1.46
N VAL A 23 -4.73 19.63 -1.21
CA VAL A 23 -4.57 18.43 -0.37
C VAL A 23 -3.59 17.46 -1.01
N LEU A 24 -2.57 17.08 -0.27
CA LEU A 24 -1.60 16.06 -0.68
C LEU A 24 -1.91 14.75 0.05
N ILE A 25 -2.16 13.72 -0.74
CA ILE A 25 -2.59 12.41 -0.24
C ILE A 25 -1.45 11.40 -0.39
N CYS A 26 -1.21 10.59 0.64
CA CYS A 26 -0.38 9.39 0.56
C CYS A 26 -1.28 8.15 0.62
N ASP A 27 -1.12 7.24 -0.32
CA ASP A 27 -1.79 5.95 -0.37
C ASP A 27 -0.74 4.85 -0.21
N LEU A 28 -0.78 4.12 0.90
CA LEU A 28 0.21 3.12 1.29
C LEU A 28 -0.27 1.71 0.96
N GLY A 29 0.59 0.93 0.26
CA GLY A 29 0.28 -0.43 -0.15
C GLY A 29 -0.60 -0.48 -1.40
N VAL A 30 -0.24 0.30 -2.41
CA VAL A 30 -1.07 0.49 -3.61
C VAL A 30 -1.19 -0.77 -4.49
N SER A 31 -0.24 -1.71 -4.42
CA SER A 31 -0.24 -2.92 -5.27
C SER A 31 -0.40 -2.56 -6.75
N SER A 32 -1.47 -3.02 -7.43
CA SER A 32 -1.76 -2.67 -8.83
C SER A 32 -2.25 -1.22 -9.03
N GLY A 33 -2.53 -0.48 -7.96
CA GLY A 33 -3.05 0.88 -8.01
C GLY A 33 -4.55 1.01 -8.29
N GLN A 34 -5.29 -0.11 -8.43
CA GLN A 34 -6.74 -0.07 -8.70
C GLN A 34 -7.48 0.77 -7.65
N SER A 35 -7.23 0.55 -6.37
CA SER A 35 -7.90 1.30 -5.30
C SER A 35 -7.47 2.78 -5.25
N THR A 36 -6.24 3.08 -5.69
CA THR A 36 -5.76 4.46 -5.83
C THR A 36 -6.48 5.18 -6.97
N LEU A 37 -6.73 4.48 -8.07
CA LEU A 37 -7.50 4.98 -9.20
C LEU A 37 -8.94 5.31 -8.79
N GLU A 38 -9.60 4.39 -8.07
CA GLU A 38 -10.94 4.59 -7.53
C GLU A 38 -10.97 5.81 -6.57
N LEU A 39 -9.98 5.91 -5.66
CA LEU A 39 -9.86 7.08 -4.79
C LEU A 39 -9.74 8.38 -5.58
N TYR A 40 -8.90 8.41 -6.62
CA TYR A 40 -8.74 9.59 -7.46
C TYR A 40 -10.08 10.04 -8.08
N TYR A 41 -10.84 9.12 -8.66
CA TYR A 41 -12.15 9.45 -9.26
C TYR A 41 -13.18 9.89 -8.21
N ASP A 42 -13.22 9.26 -7.04
CA ASP A 42 -14.15 9.64 -5.97
C ASP A 42 -13.85 11.04 -5.41
N LEU A 43 -12.56 11.44 -5.43
CA LEU A 43 -12.11 12.74 -4.93
C LEU A 43 -11.92 13.79 -6.03
N ASN A 44 -12.21 13.52 -7.30
CA ASN A 44 -11.91 14.38 -8.44
C ASN A 44 -12.52 15.79 -8.36
N LYS A 45 -13.65 15.95 -7.65
CA LYS A 45 -14.32 17.25 -7.40
C LYS A 45 -13.66 18.07 -6.29
N LEU A 46 -12.64 17.53 -5.61
CA LEU A 46 -11.88 18.25 -4.59
C LEU A 46 -10.61 18.86 -5.19
N LYS A 47 -10.12 19.92 -4.55
CA LYS A 47 -8.85 20.54 -4.91
C LYS A 47 -7.67 19.69 -4.39
N ILE A 48 -7.48 18.49 -4.97
CA ILE A 48 -6.36 17.61 -4.68
C ILE A 48 -5.13 18.07 -5.46
N LYS A 49 -4.00 18.24 -4.77
CA LYS A 49 -2.72 18.56 -5.40
C LYS A 49 -2.16 17.34 -6.12
N ASN A 50 -1.91 16.28 -5.36
CA ASN A 50 -1.44 14.99 -5.89
C ASN A 50 -1.85 13.85 -4.94
N ILE A 51 -1.87 12.64 -5.48
CA ILE A 51 -1.91 11.38 -4.73
C ILE A 51 -0.56 10.68 -4.93
N TYR A 52 0.17 10.44 -3.84
CA TYR A 52 1.42 9.69 -3.83
C TYR A 52 1.11 8.25 -3.43
N GLY A 53 1.23 7.35 -4.37
CA GLY A 53 1.09 5.92 -4.15
C GLY A 53 2.42 5.30 -3.76
N PHE A 54 2.48 4.65 -2.60
CA PHE A 54 3.68 3.96 -2.12
C PHE A 54 3.45 2.46 -2.05
N ASP A 55 4.38 1.70 -2.61
CA ASP A 55 4.48 0.25 -2.41
C ASP A 55 5.94 -0.15 -2.28
N LYS A 56 6.18 -1.28 -1.63
CA LYS A 56 7.53 -1.82 -1.49
C LYS A 56 8.09 -2.30 -2.83
N HIS A 57 7.21 -2.80 -3.71
CA HIS A 57 7.58 -3.41 -4.98
C HIS A 57 6.61 -2.96 -6.08
N ILE A 58 7.01 -1.96 -6.86
CA ILE A 58 6.28 -1.47 -8.03
C ILE A 58 6.87 -2.06 -9.31
N ASN A 59 8.19 -2.16 -9.37
CA ASN A 59 8.91 -2.73 -10.49
C ASN A 59 9.40 -4.14 -10.15
N LEU A 60 9.20 -5.07 -11.06
CA LEU A 60 9.49 -6.48 -10.89
C LEU A 60 10.35 -7.01 -12.03
N LYS A 61 11.05 -8.13 -11.75
CA LYS A 61 11.64 -9.01 -12.75
C LYS A 61 10.75 -10.24 -12.86
N ILE A 62 10.34 -10.58 -14.07
CA ILE A 62 9.51 -11.76 -14.36
C ILE A 62 10.34 -12.74 -15.16
N TYR A 63 10.56 -13.92 -14.62
CA TYR A 63 11.17 -15.05 -15.33
C TYR A 63 10.07 -16.04 -15.70
N ARG A 64 10.05 -16.46 -16.96
CA ARG A 64 9.07 -17.44 -17.49
C ARG A 64 9.81 -18.69 -17.92
N PHE A 65 9.46 -19.82 -17.33
CA PHE A 65 9.99 -21.13 -17.71
C PHE A 65 8.87 -22.15 -17.83
N LYS A 66 8.56 -22.54 -19.06
CA LYS A 66 7.38 -23.41 -19.36
C LYS A 66 6.12 -22.86 -18.71
N LYS A 67 5.51 -23.61 -17.78
CA LYS A 67 4.30 -23.22 -17.04
C LYS A 67 4.58 -22.50 -15.72
N LEU A 68 5.87 -22.26 -15.40
CA LEU A 68 6.30 -21.57 -14.19
C LEU A 68 6.57 -20.11 -14.49
N ILE A 69 6.10 -19.24 -13.60
CA ILE A 69 6.39 -17.81 -13.61
C ILE A 69 6.97 -17.45 -12.22
N PHE A 70 8.15 -16.87 -12.23
CA PHE A 70 8.81 -16.39 -11.02
C PHE A 70 8.82 -14.88 -11.01
N LEU A 71 8.29 -14.28 -9.96
CA LEU A 71 8.31 -12.84 -9.75
C LEU A 71 9.35 -12.48 -8.70
N TYR A 72 10.32 -11.69 -9.10
CA TYR A 72 11.37 -11.18 -8.22
C TYR A 72 11.27 -9.66 -8.07
N SER A 73 11.67 -9.15 -6.90
CA SER A 73 11.95 -7.72 -6.72
C SER A 73 13.16 -7.32 -7.58
N LEU A 74 13.36 -6.00 -7.79
CA LEU A 74 14.59 -5.53 -8.43
C LEU A 74 15.85 -5.91 -7.66
N LYS A 75 15.73 -6.16 -6.34
CA LYS A 75 16.81 -6.61 -5.44
C LYS A 75 16.99 -8.12 -5.41
N ASN A 76 16.32 -8.84 -6.31
CA ASN A 76 16.35 -10.29 -6.43
C ASN A 76 15.70 -11.06 -5.26
N ASP A 77 14.82 -10.44 -4.46
CA ASP A 77 13.98 -11.19 -3.52
C ASP A 77 12.86 -11.89 -4.29
N LEU A 78 12.67 -13.19 -4.12
CA LEU A 78 11.56 -13.93 -4.70
C LEU A 78 10.25 -13.53 -4.01
N LEU A 79 9.28 -13.04 -4.75
CA LEU A 79 8.01 -12.54 -4.23
C LEU A 79 6.87 -13.55 -4.41
N MET A 80 6.87 -14.23 -5.54
CA MET A 80 5.82 -15.18 -5.92
C MET A 80 6.32 -16.18 -6.94
N VAL A 81 5.79 -17.39 -6.86
CA VAL A 81 5.89 -18.41 -7.91
C VAL A 81 4.48 -18.75 -8.35
N GLU A 82 4.23 -18.72 -9.65
CA GLU A 82 2.97 -19.17 -10.25
C GLU A 82 3.20 -20.43 -11.07
N TYR A 83 2.32 -21.41 -10.90
CA TYR A 83 2.27 -22.62 -11.73
C TYR A 83 0.82 -22.89 -12.14
N ASN A 84 0.55 -22.97 -13.45
CA ASN A 84 -0.80 -23.22 -14.00
C ASN A 84 -1.89 -22.33 -13.35
N LYS A 85 -1.66 -21.02 -13.19
CA LYS A 85 -2.54 -20.04 -12.53
C LYS A 85 -2.69 -20.21 -11.02
N HIS A 86 -2.01 -21.15 -10.39
CA HIS A 86 -1.93 -21.28 -8.94
C HIS A 86 -0.73 -20.48 -8.41
N CYS A 87 -1.00 -19.47 -7.59
CA CYS A 87 0.00 -18.58 -7.06
C CYS A 87 0.44 -19.00 -5.65
N LEU A 88 1.72 -19.30 -5.49
CA LEU A 88 2.35 -19.51 -4.19
C LEU A 88 3.09 -18.23 -3.78
N ARG A 89 2.56 -17.54 -2.76
CA ARG A 89 3.22 -16.36 -2.19
C ARG A 89 4.28 -16.78 -1.20
N TYR A 90 5.50 -16.33 -1.40
CA TYR A 90 6.70 -16.68 -0.65
C TYR A 90 6.64 -16.43 0.88
N ARG A 91 5.70 -15.65 1.40
CA ARG A 91 5.63 -15.25 2.81
C ARG A 91 5.54 -16.39 3.85
N TYR A 92 5.29 -17.62 3.43
CA TYR A 92 4.95 -18.71 4.35
C TYR A 92 6.05 -19.71 4.64
N PHE A 93 7.24 -19.62 3.98
CA PHE A 93 8.27 -20.65 4.16
C PHE A 93 9.67 -20.05 4.35
N PHE A 94 10.14 -20.06 5.60
CA PHE A 94 11.50 -19.65 5.96
C PHE A 94 12.58 -20.48 5.25
N ILE A 95 12.25 -21.74 4.90
CA ILE A 95 13.10 -22.70 4.16
C ILE A 95 13.43 -22.17 2.75
N PHE A 96 12.57 -21.36 2.14
CA PHE A 96 12.75 -20.91 0.76
C PHE A 96 13.83 -19.84 0.57
N LYS A 97 14.31 -19.18 1.61
CA LYS A 97 15.35 -18.15 1.43
C LYS A 97 16.68 -18.73 0.92
N LYS A 98 17.00 -19.98 1.31
CA LYS A 98 18.14 -20.70 0.75
C LYS A 98 17.89 -21.17 -0.69
N ILE A 99 16.64 -21.57 -0.99
CA ILE A 99 16.20 -22.01 -2.31
C ILE A 99 16.11 -20.84 -3.29
N GLU A 100 15.81 -19.64 -2.83
CA GLU A 100 15.68 -18.42 -3.64
C GLU A 100 16.93 -18.12 -4.47
N ASN A 101 18.09 -18.08 -3.82
CA ASN A 101 19.35 -17.82 -4.50
C ASN A 101 19.70 -18.95 -5.47
N PHE A 102 19.41 -20.20 -5.10
CA PHE A 102 19.62 -21.36 -5.96
C PHE A 102 18.71 -21.33 -7.18
N LEU A 103 17.43 -21.01 -7.01
CA LEU A 103 16.50 -20.85 -8.14
C LEU A 103 16.95 -19.73 -9.08
N LEU A 104 17.35 -18.59 -8.54
CA LEU A 104 17.85 -17.48 -9.35
C LEU A 104 19.14 -17.87 -10.11
N TYR A 105 20.04 -18.59 -9.44
CA TYR A 105 21.23 -19.16 -10.09
C TYR A 105 20.86 -20.10 -11.24
N LEU A 106 19.92 -21.04 -11.02
CA LEU A 106 19.47 -21.96 -12.07
C LEU A 106 18.84 -21.21 -13.26
N LEU A 107 17.97 -20.22 -12.99
CA LEU A 107 17.35 -19.42 -14.05
C LEU A 107 18.39 -18.69 -14.91
N ASN A 108 19.43 -18.14 -14.28
CA ASN A 108 20.54 -17.50 -14.98
C ASN A 108 21.42 -18.52 -15.73
N PHE A 109 21.74 -19.66 -15.13
CA PHE A 109 22.50 -20.75 -15.74
C PHE A 109 21.81 -21.29 -17.00
N MET A 110 20.48 -21.40 -16.97
CA MET A 110 19.66 -21.81 -18.10
C MET A 110 19.44 -20.67 -19.12
N ASN A 111 20.11 -19.54 -18.99
CA ASN A 111 19.96 -18.35 -19.85
C ASN A 111 18.51 -17.86 -19.98
N ILE A 112 17.68 -18.05 -18.96
CA ILE A 112 16.31 -17.56 -18.98
C ILE A 112 16.34 -16.07 -18.72
N LYS A 113 16.03 -15.29 -19.76
CA LYS A 113 15.97 -13.83 -19.67
C LYS A 113 14.74 -13.41 -18.83
N HIS A 114 14.92 -12.36 -18.02
CA HIS A 114 13.81 -11.76 -17.31
C HIS A 114 13.23 -10.57 -18.09
N GLU A 115 11.93 -10.39 -17.99
CA GLU A 115 11.24 -9.18 -18.42
C GLU A 115 11.13 -8.23 -17.21
N LYS A 116 11.37 -6.95 -17.42
CA LYS A 116 11.02 -5.92 -16.44
C LYS A 116 9.56 -5.59 -16.60
N SER A 117 8.82 -5.61 -15.51
CA SER A 117 7.40 -5.29 -15.50
C SER A 117 7.07 -4.33 -14.37
N ASN A 118 6.07 -3.48 -14.63
CA ASN A 118 5.48 -2.62 -13.61
C ASN A 118 4.14 -3.23 -13.17
N VAL A 119 3.91 -3.33 -11.85
CA VAL A 119 2.68 -3.91 -11.28
C VAL A 119 1.48 -3.00 -11.45
N LEU A 120 1.73 -1.69 -11.66
CA LEU A 120 0.67 -0.69 -11.76
C LEU A 120 -0.14 -0.86 -13.05
N MET A 121 -1.42 -0.62 -12.94
CA MET A 121 -2.32 -0.63 -14.10
C MET A 121 -1.91 0.44 -15.12
N PRO A 122 -1.92 0.12 -16.44
CA PRO A 122 -1.49 1.06 -17.49
C PRO A 122 -2.20 2.41 -17.47
N ASN A 123 -3.48 2.43 -17.07
CA ASN A 123 -4.29 3.65 -17.02
C ASN A 123 -3.85 4.67 -15.94
N LEU A 124 -3.11 4.21 -14.92
CA LEU A 124 -2.60 5.10 -13.87
C LEU A 124 -1.52 6.07 -14.38
N ASN A 125 -0.72 5.63 -15.35
CA ASN A 125 0.33 6.48 -15.95
C ASN A 125 -0.24 7.68 -16.73
N LYS A 126 -1.54 7.64 -17.09
CA LYS A 126 -2.23 8.73 -17.79
C LYS A 126 -2.76 9.82 -16.83
N ILE A 127 -2.70 9.59 -15.51
CA ILE A 127 -3.23 10.53 -14.51
C ILE A 127 -2.09 11.33 -13.91
N ASN A 128 -1.87 12.55 -14.40
CA ASN A 128 -0.78 13.43 -13.95
C ASN A 128 -0.77 13.72 -12.43
N LYS A 129 -1.91 13.58 -11.75
CA LYS A 129 -2.02 13.81 -10.31
C LYS A 129 -1.65 12.58 -9.47
N CYS A 130 -1.52 11.39 -10.04
CA CYS A 130 -1.09 10.19 -9.35
C CYS A 130 0.39 9.95 -9.62
N LYS A 131 1.20 9.89 -8.55
CA LYS A 131 2.64 9.64 -8.61
C LYS A 131 2.97 8.43 -7.78
N PHE A 132 3.71 7.47 -8.33
CA PHE A 132 3.98 6.21 -7.67
C PHE A 132 5.48 6.05 -7.38
N PHE A 133 5.79 5.57 -6.16
CA PHE A 133 7.17 5.44 -5.68
C PHE A 133 7.36 4.13 -4.92
N GLU A 134 8.47 3.47 -5.15
CA GLU A 134 8.89 2.35 -4.30
C GLU A 134 9.33 2.87 -2.94
N GLN A 135 8.50 2.61 -1.94
CA GLN A 135 8.75 2.97 -0.55
C GLN A 135 8.35 1.83 0.39
N ASN A 136 9.26 1.49 1.29
CA ASN A 136 8.97 0.53 2.33
C ASN A 136 8.41 1.27 3.56
N ILE A 137 7.19 0.91 3.99
CA ILE A 137 6.54 1.52 5.16
C ILE A 137 7.38 1.42 6.46
N PHE A 138 8.28 0.43 6.54
CA PHE A 138 9.18 0.27 7.68
C PHE A 138 10.43 1.16 7.62
N ASN A 139 10.71 1.75 6.46
CA ASN A 139 11.87 2.62 6.23
C ASN A 139 11.53 3.66 5.16
N ILE A 140 10.69 4.63 5.50
CA ILE A 140 10.27 5.70 4.59
C ILE A 140 11.36 6.78 4.53
N ASN A 141 11.64 7.25 3.31
CA ASN A 141 12.62 8.31 3.08
C ASN A 141 12.22 9.61 3.80
N LYS A 142 13.18 10.24 4.48
CA LYS A 142 12.97 11.48 5.26
C LYS A 142 12.40 12.65 4.46
N LYS A 143 12.60 12.68 3.12
CA LYS A 143 12.00 13.70 2.24
C LYS A 143 10.47 13.75 2.26
N TYR A 144 9.82 12.70 2.75
CA TYR A 144 8.37 12.62 2.88
C TYR A 144 7.86 12.97 4.29
N PHE A 145 8.75 13.32 5.24
CA PHE A 145 8.35 13.66 6.60
C PHE A 145 7.53 14.96 6.59
N ASN A 146 6.49 14.98 7.42
CA ASN A 146 5.58 16.09 7.61
C ASN A 146 5.03 16.68 6.29
N LEU A 147 4.68 15.80 5.34
CA LEU A 147 4.33 16.18 3.97
C LEU A 147 2.85 16.02 3.64
N PHE A 148 2.18 15.00 4.20
CA PHE A 148 0.85 14.61 3.74
C PHE A 148 -0.26 15.15 4.64
N ASP A 149 -1.32 15.62 3.99
CA ASP A 149 -2.55 16.08 4.64
C ASP A 149 -3.51 14.91 4.88
N VAL A 150 -3.39 13.85 4.08
CA VAL A 150 -4.16 12.60 4.20
C VAL A 150 -3.24 11.41 3.99
N VAL A 151 -3.36 10.39 4.84
CA VAL A 151 -2.70 9.09 4.68
C VAL A 151 -3.75 8.00 4.67
N ARG A 152 -3.81 7.24 3.57
CA ARG A 152 -4.66 6.04 3.46
C ARG A 152 -3.80 4.80 3.52
N VAL A 153 -4.21 3.82 4.33
CA VAL A 153 -3.55 2.53 4.48
C VAL A 153 -4.58 1.43 4.29
N SER A 154 -4.62 0.87 3.10
CA SER A 154 -5.68 -0.08 2.73
C SER A 154 -5.14 -1.50 2.61
N ASN A 155 -5.72 -2.45 3.36
CA ASN A 155 -5.39 -3.87 3.32
C ASN A 155 -3.90 -4.20 3.57
N LEU A 156 -3.15 -3.31 4.19
CA LEU A 156 -1.71 -3.46 4.42
C LEU A 156 -1.39 -3.82 5.86
N LEU A 157 -1.81 -2.99 6.82
CA LEU A 157 -1.45 -3.16 8.23
C LEU A 157 -2.45 -4.06 8.95
N ASN A 158 -2.03 -5.29 9.24
CA ASN A 158 -2.84 -6.26 9.99
C ASN A 158 -1.94 -7.30 10.68
N TYR A 159 -2.48 -7.93 11.73
CA TYR A 159 -1.76 -8.93 12.53
C TYR A 159 -1.43 -10.22 11.76
N SER A 160 -2.18 -10.53 10.70
CA SER A 160 -1.87 -11.69 9.84
C SER A 160 -0.60 -11.49 9.02
N TYR A 161 -0.19 -10.24 8.76
CA TYR A 161 0.98 -9.92 7.95
C TYR A 161 2.18 -9.51 8.78
N PHE A 162 1.98 -8.88 9.95
CA PHE A 162 3.07 -8.28 10.69
C PHE A 162 2.93 -8.50 12.20
N SER A 163 4.07 -8.70 12.86
CA SER A 163 4.13 -8.71 14.32
C SER A 163 3.79 -7.32 14.90
N LYS A 164 3.37 -7.28 16.16
CA LYS A 164 3.07 -6.03 16.89
C LYS A 164 4.23 -5.04 16.84
N ALA A 165 5.47 -5.51 16.96
CA ALA A 165 6.68 -4.66 16.85
C ALA A 165 6.79 -4.00 15.48
N LYS A 166 6.61 -4.75 14.38
CA LYS A 166 6.62 -4.21 13.02
C LYS A 166 5.47 -3.23 12.78
N LEU A 167 4.27 -3.52 13.30
CA LEU A 167 3.14 -2.59 13.21
C LEU A 167 3.45 -1.26 13.90
N LYS A 168 4.05 -1.28 15.09
CA LYS A 168 4.48 -0.06 15.79
C LYS A 168 5.49 0.77 14.98
N ILE A 169 6.45 0.13 14.31
CA ILE A 169 7.40 0.83 13.41
C ILE A 169 6.65 1.49 12.25
N ALA A 170 5.72 0.77 11.61
CA ALA A 170 4.92 1.32 10.52
C ALA A 170 4.08 2.52 10.97
N ILE A 171 3.42 2.42 12.12
CA ILE A 171 2.62 3.50 12.73
C ILE A 171 3.49 4.72 13.04
N SER A 172 4.67 4.53 13.62
CA SER A 172 5.64 5.61 13.85
C SER A 172 6.03 6.32 12.54
N ASN A 173 6.23 5.56 11.46
CA ASN A 173 6.56 6.14 10.16
C ASN A 173 5.36 6.87 9.51
N ILE A 174 4.13 6.36 9.69
CA ILE A 174 2.91 7.07 9.30
C ILE A 174 2.83 8.41 10.04
N ASN A 175 3.10 8.41 11.34
CA ASN A 175 3.12 9.65 12.13
C ASN A 175 4.14 10.65 11.58
N LYS A 176 5.37 10.21 11.26
CA LYS A 176 6.43 11.07 10.72
C LYS A 176 6.07 11.71 9.39
N ILE A 177 5.38 10.99 8.48
CA ILE A 177 5.00 11.53 7.17
C ILE A 177 3.75 12.42 7.22
N SER A 178 2.94 12.31 8.27
CA SER A 178 1.70 13.04 8.46
C SER A 178 1.96 14.45 9.00
N LYS A 179 1.33 15.46 8.42
CA LYS A 179 1.25 16.82 8.99
C LYS A 179 0.37 16.84 10.25
N GLU A 180 0.46 17.91 11.02
CA GLU A 180 -0.59 18.23 11.99
C GLU A 180 -1.95 18.40 11.29
N LYS A 181 -3.02 17.93 11.91
CA LYS A 181 -4.39 17.82 11.36
C LYS A 181 -4.51 16.84 10.20
N CYS A 182 -3.47 16.01 9.90
CA CYS A 182 -3.57 14.96 8.90
C CYS A 182 -4.70 13.99 9.23
N ILE A 183 -5.47 13.59 8.23
CA ILE A 183 -6.45 12.51 8.34
C ILE A 183 -5.77 11.20 7.99
N ILE A 184 -5.90 10.20 8.85
CA ILE A 184 -5.41 8.86 8.59
C ILE A 184 -6.60 7.91 8.48
N LEU A 185 -6.68 7.16 7.37
CA LEU A 185 -7.64 6.09 7.16
C LEU A 185 -6.88 4.76 7.15
N VAL A 186 -7.18 3.90 8.10
CA VAL A 186 -6.68 2.52 8.11
C VAL A 186 -7.85 1.57 7.93
N ASN A 187 -7.79 0.70 6.91
CA ASN A 187 -8.87 -0.24 6.67
C ASN A 187 -8.39 -1.62 6.21
N ARG A 188 -9.25 -2.61 6.45
CA ARG A 188 -9.15 -3.97 5.91
C ARG A 188 -10.49 -4.37 5.32
N THR A 189 -10.49 -4.84 4.08
CA THR A 189 -11.66 -5.46 3.44
C THR A 189 -11.67 -6.95 3.77
N THR A 190 -12.75 -7.45 4.36
CA THR A 190 -12.92 -8.87 4.70
C THR A 190 -13.47 -9.66 3.52
N GLY A 191 -13.44 -11.01 3.60
CA GLY A 191 -13.95 -11.91 2.57
C GLY A 191 -15.43 -11.67 2.18
N LYS A 192 -16.23 -11.09 3.07
CA LYS A 192 -17.62 -10.67 2.81
C LYS A 192 -17.72 -9.28 2.16
N LYS A 193 -16.64 -8.73 1.63
CA LYS A 193 -16.54 -7.37 1.04
C LYS A 193 -16.91 -6.25 2.04
N LYS A 194 -16.88 -6.52 3.34
CA LYS A 194 -17.13 -5.55 4.39
C LYS A 194 -15.83 -4.84 4.74
N ASN A 195 -15.84 -3.51 4.78
CA ASN A 195 -14.71 -2.71 5.20
C ASN A 195 -14.72 -2.52 6.71
N LEU A 196 -13.70 -3.00 7.41
CA LEU A 196 -13.40 -2.66 8.80
C LEU A 196 -12.42 -1.50 8.76
N ALA A 197 -12.79 -0.33 9.27
CA ALA A 197 -11.97 0.85 9.11
C ALA A 197 -12.02 1.78 10.32
N SER A 198 -10.89 2.48 10.56
CA SER A 198 -10.80 3.55 11.55
C SER A 198 -10.25 4.80 10.90
N PHE A 199 -10.88 5.93 11.16
CA PHE A 199 -10.42 7.25 10.80
C PHE A 199 -9.78 7.90 12.01
N PHE A 200 -8.60 8.48 11.82
CA PHE A 200 -7.89 9.22 12.85
C PHE A 200 -7.54 10.62 12.35
N ILE A 201 -7.28 11.51 13.29
CA ILE A 201 -6.65 12.80 13.05
C ILE A 201 -5.36 12.90 13.86
N LYS A 202 -4.31 13.47 13.27
CA LYS A 202 -3.10 13.78 14.03
C LYS A 202 -3.26 15.12 14.75
N LYS A 203 -3.08 15.13 16.07
CA LYS A 203 -3.05 16.34 16.92
C LYS A 203 -1.93 16.23 17.94
N ASN A 204 -1.15 17.30 18.07
CA ASN A 204 -0.02 17.36 19.00
C ASN A 204 0.92 16.15 18.87
N GLY A 205 1.17 15.72 17.62
CA GLY A 205 2.04 14.60 17.32
C GLY A 205 1.45 13.21 17.61
N LYS A 206 0.20 13.09 18.09
CA LYS A 206 -0.49 11.84 18.39
C LYS A 206 -1.69 11.63 17.47
N PHE A 207 -2.16 10.40 17.34
CA PHE A 207 -3.39 10.09 16.62
C PHE A 207 -4.56 10.04 17.59
N GLU A 208 -5.64 10.73 17.25
CA GLU A 208 -6.93 10.68 17.93
C GLU A 208 -7.96 10.03 17.01
N LEU A 209 -8.77 9.12 17.56
CA LEU A 209 -9.83 8.46 16.80
C LEU A 209 -10.94 9.46 16.45
N LEU A 210 -11.33 9.51 15.19
CA LEU A 210 -12.50 10.26 14.72
C LEU A 210 -13.73 9.38 14.59
N GLU A 211 -13.60 8.21 13.97
CA GLU A 211 -14.72 7.33 13.68
C GLU A 211 -14.26 5.90 13.39
N ASP A 212 -15.02 4.92 13.83
CA ASP A 212 -14.92 3.52 13.45
C ASP A 212 -16.04 3.14 12.47
N ILE A 213 -15.70 2.31 11.49
CA ILE A 213 -16.62 1.70 10.54
C ILE A 213 -16.62 0.20 10.75
N ASN A 214 -17.81 -0.37 10.99
CA ASN A 214 -17.99 -1.82 11.16
C ASN A 214 -17.08 -2.44 12.24
N GLY A 215 -16.85 -1.74 13.35
CA GLY A 215 -16.02 -2.21 14.47
C GLY A 215 -14.57 -1.74 14.42
N GLY A 216 -14.19 -1.01 13.38
CA GLY A 216 -12.86 -0.39 13.28
C GLY A 216 -11.78 -1.29 12.73
N SER A 217 -10.58 -0.71 12.55
CA SER A 217 -9.38 -1.43 12.16
C SER A 217 -8.84 -2.28 13.32
N GLU A 218 -8.37 -3.48 13.03
CA GLU A 218 -7.78 -4.39 14.05
C GLU A 218 -6.54 -3.82 14.75
N ILE A 219 -5.87 -2.83 14.14
CA ILE A 219 -4.69 -2.17 14.73
C ILE A 219 -5.03 -0.85 15.44
N LYS A 220 -6.31 -0.56 15.62
CA LYS A 220 -6.78 0.70 16.21
C LYS A 220 -6.09 1.02 17.54
N GLU A 221 -6.05 0.06 18.45
CA GLU A 221 -5.44 0.22 19.78
C GLU A 221 -3.92 0.47 19.75
N LEU A 222 -3.25 0.16 18.65
CA LEU A 222 -1.82 0.49 18.46
C LEU A 222 -1.62 1.92 17.94
N MET A 223 -2.65 2.52 17.36
CA MET A 223 -2.61 3.87 16.81
C MET A 223 -2.83 4.92 17.89
N LEU A 224 -3.58 4.60 18.93
CA LEU A 224 -3.88 5.46 20.09
C LEU A 224 -2.75 5.40 21.10
#